data_fe33539ef356d73fc757a35b6c8dbbd4
#
_entry.id   fe33539ef356d73fc757a35b6c8dbbd4
#
_cell.length_a   1.000
_cell.length_b   1.000
_cell.length_c   1.000
_cell.angle_alpha   90.00
_cell.angle_beta   90.00
_cell.angle_gamma   90.00
#
_symmetry.space_group_name_H-M   'P 1'
#
loop_
_entity.id
_entity.type
_entity.pdbx_description
1 polymer ?
#
loop_
_entity_poly.entity_id
_entity_poly.type
_entity_poly.pdbx_seq_one_letter_code
_entity_poly.pdbx_strand_id
1 'polypeptide(L)'
;ETILDVTKKNNIHVPTLCHWGLLSPFGQCRMCVVEVDGNLGPVTACNAPVWDGMDVVTESDSIAELRKNNLKLILGNHPNDCMTCEKTGNCKLQNYAYQFDVHAEWSQQTIRKFPELPNNGVIEWDKDKCIMCTRCARTCGELQGSYALGFKANGFTAIGTPSSTNISKEGDCELCGQCIDACPVGALQELSVKGKGRPWQFEKTRTTCTYCGTGCNYFLNVKDNKVVSISPTFDAPVNDKGSLCVKGRFGYEHIHHKDRITTPLIRKNGKLEEASWDEAISLIAEKFTEIKKKHGPDSLGFLSSSRCTNEENYIFQKLARMMGTNNVDNCARVCHSASVSGLAACYGSGAATNSFDQIRDTDLLLVIGANPYEAHPIVGLKIKDAIKNGTQLIVGDPRKTQLAEKADVWLNLIPG
;
A
#
# COMPACT_ATOMS: atom_id res chain seq x y z
N GLU A 1 5.97 3.16 27.47
CA GLU A 1 6.34 4.21 26.52
C GLU A 1 7.84 4.36 26.47
N THR A 2 8.36 4.80 25.31
CA THR A 2 9.77 5.13 25.16
C THR A 2 10.01 6.64 25.33
N ILE A 3 11.25 7.04 25.56
CA ILE A 3 11.63 8.46 25.59
C ILE A 3 11.18 9.15 24.29
N LEU A 4 11.34 8.49 23.13
CA LEU A 4 10.93 9.05 21.84
C LEU A 4 9.41 9.26 21.74
N ASP A 5 8.59 8.41 22.37
CA ASP A 5 7.14 8.56 22.37
C ASP A 5 6.74 9.80 23.21
N VAL A 6 7.37 9.96 24.36
CA VAL A 6 7.13 11.10 25.25
C VAL A 6 7.61 12.42 24.60
N THR A 7 8.79 12.44 23.96
CA THR A 7 9.27 13.64 23.26
C THR A 7 8.35 14.04 22.13
N LYS A 8 7.83 13.09 21.35
CA LYS A 8 6.84 13.38 20.29
C LYS A 8 5.53 13.96 20.83
N LYS A 9 5.01 13.42 21.95
CA LYS A 9 3.79 13.95 22.59
C LYS A 9 3.96 15.40 23.07
N ASN A 10 5.18 15.79 23.39
CA ASN A 10 5.53 17.14 23.83
C ASN A 10 6.09 18.03 22.70
N ASN A 11 5.98 17.61 21.44
CA ASN A 11 6.50 18.33 20.26
C ASN A 11 8.02 18.59 20.31
N ILE A 12 8.77 17.74 21.02
CA ILE A 12 10.24 17.78 21.04
C ILE A 12 10.77 16.88 19.95
N HIS A 13 11.50 17.46 19.00
CA HIS A 13 12.03 16.72 17.87
C HIS A 13 13.32 15.98 18.25
N VAL A 14 13.30 14.65 18.16
CA VAL A 14 14.48 13.79 18.25
C VAL A 14 14.70 13.08 16.92
N PRO A 15 15.87 13.25 16.25
CA PRO A 15 16.10 12.75 14.90
C PRO A 15 16.13 11.22 14.85
N THR A 16 15.54 10.62 13.81
CA THR A 16 15.50 9.17 13.63
C THR A 16 15.63 8.76 12.16
N LEU A 17 16.38 7.70 11.86
CA LEU A 17 16.43 7.07 10.54
C LEU A 17 15.82 5.66 10.54
N CYS A 18 16.13 4.82 11.53
CA CYS A 18 15.66 3.45 11.61
C CYS A 18 14.30 3.30 12.31
N HIS A 19 13.84 4.30 13.07
CA HIS A 19 12.53 4.28 13.71
C HIS A 19 11.43 4.71 12.73
N TRP A 20 10.32 3.99 12.78
CA TRP A 20 9.06 4.34 12.14
C TRP A 20 7.92 3.91 13.08
N GLY A 21 6.98 4.82 13.35
CA GLY A 21 5.95 4.61 14.39
C GLY A 21 5.04 3.40 14.17
N LEU A 22 5.07 2.78 12.99
CA LEU A 22 4.32 1.55 12.69
C LEU A 22 5.11 0.27 13.00
N LEU A 23 6.37 0.38 13.38
CA LEU A 23 7.28 -0.75 13.59
C LEU A 23 7.80 -0.77 15.02
N SER A 24 8.14 -1.97 15.49
CA SER A 24 8.82 -2.14 16.78
C SER A 24 10.14 -1.33 16.82
N PRO A 25 10.55 -0.80 17.99
CA PRO A 25 11.83 -0.09 18.14
C PRO A 25 13.01 -0.99 17.84
N PHE A 26 14.09 -0.43 17.22
CA PHE A 26 15.29 -1.20 16.87
C PHE A 26 16.61 -0.57 17.31
N GLY A 27 16.71 0.77 17.39
CA GLY A 27 17.87 1.49 17.94
C GLY A 27 19.14 1.43 17.10
N GLN A 28 19.12 1.00 15.83
CA GLN A 28 20.35 0.74 15.06
C GLN A 28 21.06 1.99 14.56
N CYS A 29 20.34 3.00 14.08
CA CYS A 29 20.97 4.16 13.43
C CYS A 29 21.66 5.13 14.38
N ARG A 30 21.40 5.02 15.69
CA ARG A 30 21.94 5.88 16.75
C ARG A 30 21.74 7.38 16.57
N MET A 31 20.82 7.80 15.68
CA MET A 31 20.49 9.21 15.50
C MET A 31 19.65 9.77 16.66
N CYS A 32 18.90 8.94 17.35
CA CYS A 32 18.02 9.34 18.45
C CYS A 32 18.70 9.30 19.84
N VAL A 33 20.01 9.44 19.89
CA VAL A 33 20.74 9.49 21.16
C VAL A 33 20.33 10.69 21.99
N VAL A 34 20.16 10.47 23.30
CA VAL A 34 19.86 11.45 24.33
C VAL A 34 20.67 11.12 25.59
N GLU A 35 20.90 12.08 26.46
CA GLU A 35 21.50 11.87 27.77
C GLU A 35 20.39 11.70 28.81
N VAL A 36 20.60 10.81 29.76
CA VAL A 36 19.67 10.54 30.86
C VAL A 36 20.46 10.62 32.15
N ASP A 37 19.96 11.38 33.12
CA ASP A 37 20.64 11.55 34.40
C ASP A 37 20.80 10.17 35.10
N GLY A 38 21.99 9.98 35.70
CA GLY A 38 22.39 8.71 36.33
C GLY A 38 22.85 7.61 35.38
N ASN A 39 22.85 7.80 34.06
CA ASN A 39 23.41 6.84 33.12
C ASN A 39 24.87 7.13 32.78
N LEU A 40 25.66 6.06 32.58
CA LEU A 40 27.10 6.17 32.22
C LEU A 40 27.34 6.65 30.79
N GLY A 41 26.32 6.89 30.00
CA GLY A 41 26.45 7.36 28.62
C GLY A 41 25.11 7.54 27.91
N PRO A 42 25.12 8.05 26.67
CA PRO A 42 23.92 8.36 25.92
C PRO A 42 23.13 7.08 25.57
N VAL A 43 21.81 7.16 25.67
CA VAL A 43 20.87 6.08 25.33
C VAL A 43 20.12 6.41 24.03
N THR A 44 19.54 5.39 23.40
CA THR A 44 18.69 5.60 22.21
C THR A 44 17.25 5.80 22.63
N ALA A 45 16.72 7.02 22.42
CA ALA A 45 15.36 7.40 22.81
C ALA A 45 14.27 6.51 22.24
N CYS A 46 14.49 5.88 21.07
CA CYS A 46 13.47 5.07 20.40
C CYS A 46 13.18 3.71 21.07
N ASN A 47 14.06 3.22 21.96
CA ASN A 47 13.87 1.94 22.66
C ASN A 47 14.17 2.01 24.17
N ALA A 48 14.59 3.14 24.68
CA ALA A 48 14.76 3.35 26.12
C ALA A 48 13.39 3.62 26.75
N PRO A 49 12.94 2.81 27.73
CA PRO A 49 11.70 3.05 28.45
C PRO A 49 11.82 4.28 29.36
N VAL A 50 10.71 4.94 29.62
CA VAL A 50 10.64 6.03 30.60
C VAL A 50 10.27 5.52 31.98
N TRP A 51 10.71 6.23 33.02
CA TRP A 51 10.30 5.98 34.41
C TRP A 51 10.03 7.32 35.11
N ASP A 52 9.38 7.26 36.23
CA ASP A 52 9.02 8.45 37.00
C ASP A 52 10.27 9.14 37.59
N GLY A 53 10.31 10.47 37.46
CA GLY A 53 11.46 11.28 37.88
C GLY A 53 12.68 11.25 36.94
N MET A 54 12.53 10.68 35.73
CA MET A 54 13.61 10.65 34.74
C MET A 54 13.88 12.05 34.17
N ASP A 55 15.12 12.51 34.24
CA ASP A 55 15.58 13.72 33.58
C ASP A 55 16.30 13.38 32.26
N VAL A 56 15.87 14.01 31.16
CA VAL A 56 16.34 13.69 29.79
C VAL A 56 16.79 14.95 29.07
N VAL A 57 18.06 14.99 28.68
CA VAL A 57 18.62 16.04 27.84
C VAL A 57 18.59 15.55 26.38
N THR A 58 17.77 16.23 25.58
CA THR A 58 17.59 15.88 24.16
C THR A 58 18.56 16.60 23.22
N GLU A 59 19.14 17.73 23.68
CA GLU A 59 20.11 18.54 22.92
C GLU A 59 21.21 19.07 23.85
N SER A 60 22.45 18.79 23.49
CA SER A 60 23.70 19.31 24.07
C SER A 60 24.76 19.28 22.99
N ASP A 61 25.92 19.96 23.23
CA ASP A 61 27.05 19.93 22.29
C ASP A 61 27.55 18.48 22.10
N SER A 62 27.58 17.69 23.17
CA SER A 62 27.96 16.28 23.15
C SER A 62 27.00 15.45 22.27
N ILE A 63 25.69 15.61 22.45
CA ILE A 63 24.66 14.93 21.64
C ILE A 63 24.76 15.34 20.18
N ALA A 64 24.94 16.64 19.90
CA ALA A 64 25.08 17.17 18.55
C ALA A 64 26.31 16.56 17.84
N GLU A 65 27.43 16.48 18.53
CA GLU A 65 28.66 15.86 17.99
C GLU A 65 28.47 14.35 17.72
N LEU A 66 27.86 13.62 18.64
CA LEU A 66 27.54 12.20 18.46
C LEU A 66 26.65 11.96 17.25
N ARG A 67 25.59 12.79 17.08
CA ARG A 67 24.70 12.71 15.91
C ARG A 67 25.45 13.02 14.61
N LYS A 68 26.33 14.04 14.60
CA LYS A 68 27.19 14.36 13.45
C LYS A 68 28.08 13.18 13.09
N ASN A 69 28.71 12.54 14.08
CA ASN A 69 29.63 11.43 13.86
C ASN A 69 28.88 10.19 13.34
N ASN A 70 27.71 9.88 13.89
CA ASN A 70 26.84 8.81 13.38
C ASN A 70 26.41 9.08 11.92
N LEU A 71 26.08 10.32 11.61
CA LEU A 71 25.67 10.71 10.27
C LEU A 71 26.84 10.63 9.28
N LYS A 72 28.07 11.04 9.68
CA LYS A 72 29.30 10.88 8.89
C LYS A 72 29.54 9.40 8.56
N LEU A 73 29.41 8.50 9.54
CA LEU A 73 29.55 7.05 9.32
C LEU A 73 28.53 6.50 8.32
N ILE A 74 27.29 6.97 8.38
CA ILE A 74 26.23 6.57 7.44
C ILE A 74 26.55 7.10 6.04
N LEU A 75 26.90 8.39 5.92
CA LEU A 75 27.23 9.04 4.64
C LEU A 75 28.51 8.49 4.01
N GLY A 76 29.47 8.04 4.82
CA GLY A 76 30.70 7.42 4.35
C GLY A 76 30.51 6.13 3.56
N ASN A 77 29.34 5.50 3.68
CA ASN A 77 28.96 4.31 2.92
C ASN A 77 27.78 4.56 1.95
N HIS A 78 27.41 5.81 1.74
CA HIS A 78 26.26 6.17 0.89
C HIS A 78 26.77 6.95 -0.33
N PRO A 79 26.34 6.60 -1.57
CA PRO A 79 26.72 7.39 -2.74
C PRO A 79 26.07 8.78 -2.65
N ASN A 80 26.87 9.81 -2.98
CA ASN A 80 26.42 11.21 -2.91
C ASN A 80 25.85 11.69 -4.23
N ASP A 81 25.05 10.85 -4.88
CA ASP A 81 24.41 11.07 -6.17
C ASP A 81 23.04 11.76 -6.05
N CYS A 82 22.85 12.59 -5.02
CA CYS A 82 21.57 13.25 -4.74
C CYS A 82 20.98 13.98 -5.95
N MET A 83 21.82 14.53 -6.82
CA MET A 83 21.37 15.24 -8.03
C MET A 83 20.60 14.34 -9.00
N THR A 84 20.92 13.07 -9.04
CA THR A 84 20.26 12.06 -9.91
C THR A 84 19.34 11.12 -9.16
N CYS A 85 19.32 11.17 -7.83
CA CYS A 85 18.51 10.29 -6.98
C CYS A 85 17.04 10.71 -6.96
N GLU A 86 16.12 9.79 -7.28
CA GLU A 86 14.68 10.05 -7.29
C GLU A 86 14.10 10.41 -5.91
N LYS A 87 14.81 10.10 -4.83
CA LYS A 87 14.39 10.40 -3.46
C LYS A 87 14.75 11.82 -3.01
N THR A 88 15.54 12.59 -3.80
CA THR A 88 15.92 13.97 -3.46
C THR A 88 14.69 14.83 -3.13
N GLY A 89 14.79 15.61 -2.07
CA GLY A 89 13.69 16.44 -1.54
C GLY A 89 12.70 15.68 -0.65
N ASN A 90 12.79 14.34 -0.61
CA ASN A 90 12.01 13.48 0.29
C ASN A 90 12.89 12.39 0.91
N CYS A 91 14.12 12.74 1.27
CA CYS A 91 15.12 11.84 1.83
C CYS A 91 15.51 12.31 3.24
N LYS A 92 15.22 11.49 4.26
CA LYS A 92 15.57 11.82 5.65
C LYS A 92 17.07 11.96 5.88
N LEU A 93 17.89 11.15 5.19
CA LEU A 93 19.35 11.24 5.28
C LEU A 93 19.86 12.57 4.74
N GLN A 94 19.36 12.98 3.57
CA GLN A 94 19.69 14.28 2.97
C GLN A 94 19.27 15.43 3.89
N ASN A 95 18.06 15.40 4.44
CA ASN A 95 17.59 16.45 5.35
C ASN A 95 18.47 16.58 6.60
N TYR A 96 18.88 15.46 7.19
CA TYR A 96 19.76 15.49 8.35
C TYR A 96 21.19 15.91 8.00
N ALA A 97 21.69 15.58 6.81
CA ALA A 97 22.99 16.06 6.34
C ALA A 97 23.03 17.60 6.31
N TYR A 98 21.98 18.23 5.79
CA TYR A 98 21.85 19.69 5.82
C TYR A 98 21.61 20.24 7.24
N GLN A 99 20.75 19.61 8.02
CA GLN A 99 20.42 20.07 9.38
C GLN A 99 21.64 20.08 10.31
N PHE A 100 22.50 19.07 10.20
CA PHE A 100 23.69 18.92 11.05
C PHE A 100 24.97 19.42 10.40
N ASP A 101 24.88 20.04 9.22
CA ASP A 101 26.03 20.55 8.46
C ASP A 101 27.13 19.47 8.28
N VAL A 102 26.73 18.29 7.80
CA VAL A 102 27.61 17.17 7.54
C VAL A 102 27.83 17.00 6.05
N HIS A 103 29.06 17.23 5.60
CA HIS A 103 29.44 17.07 4.22
C HIS A 103 30.07 15.71 3.95
N ALA A 104 30.06 15.29 2.71
CA ALA A 104 30.39 13.95 2.27
C ALA A 104 31.92 13.68 2.10
N GLU A 105 32.76 14.50 2.63
CA GLU A 105 34.23 14.42 2.47
C GLU A 105 34.83 13.08 2.90
N TRP A 106 34.13 12.33 3.74
CA TRP A 106 34.53 11.02 4.23
C TRP A 106 34.19 9.85 3.29
N SER A 107 33.43 10.09 2.23
CA SER A 107 32.76 9.02 1.49
C SER A 107 33.61 8.27 0.46
N GLN A 108 34.77 8.80 0.10
CA GLN A 108 35.50 8.30 -1.07
C GLN A 108 36.27 7.00 -0.84
N GLN A 109 36.53 6.59 0.40
CA GLN A 109 37.41 5.46 0.69
C GLN A 109 36.72 4.13 0.98
N THR A 110 35.41 4.10 1.25
CA THR A 110 34.69 2.89 1.72
C THR A 110 33.36 2.63 1.09
N ILE A 111 33.03 3.22 -0.07
CA ILE A 111 31.75 2.98 -0.73
C ILE A 111 31.63 1.50 -1.11
N ARG A 112 30.69 0.82 -0.48
CA ARG A 112 30.30 -0.54 -0.84
C ARG A 112 29.71 -0.52 -2.24
N LYS A 113 30.21 -1.38 -3.12
CA LYS A 113 29.58 -1.65 -4.40
C LYS A 113 28.97 -3.04 -4.36
N PHE A 114 27.71 -3.11 -4.59
CA PHE A 114 27.00 -4.39 -4.71
C PHE A 114 26.77 -4.71 -6.19
N PRO A 115 26.82 -5.99 -6.58
CA PRO A 115 26.38 -6.36 -7.91
C PRO A 115 24.94 -5.95 -8.11
N GLU A 116 24.62 -5.46 -9.31
CA GLU A 116 23.24 -5.17 -9.69
C GLU A 116 22.38 -6.42 -9.47
N LEU A 117 21.28 -6.24 -8.75
CA LEU A 117 20.29 -7.29 -8.64
C LEU A 117 19.28 -7.17 -9.77
N PRO A 118 18.84 -8.29 -10.33
CA PRO A 118 17.71 -8.26 -11.23
C PRO A 118 16.52 -7.65 -10.48
N ASN A 119 15.91 -6.61 -11.04
CA ASN A 119 14.68 -6.07 -10.52
C ASN A 119 13.51 -7.03 -10.86
N ASN A 120 12.43 -6.93 -10.11
CA ASN A 120 11.23 -7.75 -10.36
C ASN A 120 10.25 -7.11 -11.36
N GLY A 121 10.71 -6.13 -12.14
CA GLY A 121 9.89 -5.38 -13.10
C GLY A 121 9.05 -4.26 -12.48
N VAL A 122 8.98 -4.14 -11.15
CA VAL A 122 8.16 -3.14 -10.43
C VAL A 122 8.98 -2.35 -9.43
N ILE A 123 9.80 -3.03 -8.62
CA ILE A 123 10.60 -2.45 -7.54
C ILE A 123 12.08 -2.59 -7.86
N GLU A 124 12.78 -1.47 -7.87
CA GLU A 124 14.24 -1.41 -7.93
C GLU A 124 14.81 -1.40 -6.51
N TRP A 125 15.86 -2.17 -6.29
CA TRP A 125 16.65 -2.12 -5.06
C TRP A 125 18.09 -1.75 -5.36
N ASP A 126 18.41 -0.47 -5.19
CA ASP A 126 19.76 0.06 -5.20
C ASP A 126 20.40 -0.16 -3.81
N LYS A 127 21.19 -1.22 -3.70
CA LYS A 127 21.83 -1.59 -2.43
C LYS A 127 22.92 -0.61 -2.01
N ASP A 128 23.53 0.09 -2.95
CA ASP A 128 24.58 1.06 -2.64
C ASP A 128 24.01 2.23 -1.82
N LYS A 129 22.75 2.57 -2.03
CA LYS A 129 22.01 3.59 -1.26
C LYS A 129 21.45 3.09 0.08
N CYS A 130 21.63 1.82 0.40
CA CYS A 130 21.05 1.25 1.63
C CYS A 130 21.85 1.67 2.86
N ILE A 131 21.18 2.32 3.83
CA ILE A 131 21.74 2.73 5.12
C ILE A 131 21.56 1.68 6.23
N MET A 132 21.18 0.47 5.88
CA MET A 132 21.00 -0.68 6.78
C MET A 132 20.03 -0.46 7.95
N CYS A 133 19.05 0.44 7.79
CA CYS A 133 18.11 0.83 8.84
C CYS A 133 17.05 -0.24 9.18
N THR A 134 17.00 -1.36 8.47
CA THR A 134 16.10 -2.52 8.62
C THR A 134 14.60 -2.26 8.42
N ARG A 135 14.19 -1.01 8.19
CA ARG A 135 12.76 -0.68 8.11
C ARG A 135 12.00 -1.51 7.08
N CYS A 136 12.57 -1.74 5.88
CA CYS A 136 11.93 -2.53 4.82
C CYS A 136 11.68 -3.99 5.23
N ALA A 137 12.67 -4.65 5.85
CA ALA A 137 12.52 -6.04 6.29
C ALA A 137 11.54 -6.16 7.46
N ARG A 138 11.61 -5.24 8.43
CA ARG A 138 10.63 -5.20 9.53
C ARG A 138 9.22 -4.90 9.03
N THR A 139 9.06 -3.98 8.07
CA THR A 139 7.76 -3.73 7.43
C THR A 139 7.22 -4.99 6.74
N CYS A 140 8.09 -5.71 6.02
CA CYS A 140 7.72 -6.95 5.35
C CYS A 140 7.29 -8.05 6.34
N GLY A 141 7.94 -8.14 7.50
CA GLY A 141 7.60 -9.11 8.53
C GLY A 141 6.46 -8.65 9.46
N GLU A 142 6.57 -7.43 10.02
CA GLU A 142 5.66 -6.97 11.07
C GLU A 142 4.30 -6.50 10.52
N LEU A 143 4.28 -5.80 9.37
CA LEU A 143 3.06 -5.25 8.78
C LEU A 143 2.45 -6.14 7.71
N GLN A 144 3.27 -6.71 6.82
CA GLN A 144 2.78 -7.54 5.71
C GLN A 144 2.69 -9.03 6.05
N GLY A 145 3.53 -9.51 7.00
CA GLY A 145 3.58 -10.91 7.37
C GLY A 145 4.11 -11.83 6.27
N SER A 146 4.86 -11.28 5.28
CA SER A 146 5.39 -12.04 4.14
C SER A 146 6.84 -12.49 4.35
N TYR A 147 7.63 -11.76 5.15
CA TYR A 147 9.05 -12.05 5.42
C TYR A 147 9.92 -12.24 4.16
N ALA A 148 9.49 -11.68 3.02
CA ALA A 148 10.21 -11.76 1.76
C ALA A 148 11.55 -10.99 1.78
N LEU A 149 11.71 -10.04 2.71
CA LEU A 149 12.93 -9.27 2.93
C LEU A 149 13.54 -9.64 4.28
N GLY A 150 14.83 -9.93 4.30
CA GLY A 150 15.60 -10.22 5.51
C GLY A 150 16.97 -9.53 5.49
N PHE A 151 17.70 -9.65 6.59
CA PHE A 151 19.08 -9.17 6.70
C PHE A 151 20.03 -10.33 6.96
N LYS A 152 21.17 -10.29 6.26
CA LYS A 152 22.32 -11.15 6.58
C LYS A 152 23.47 -10.25 7.04
N ALA A 153 23.86 -10.38 8.30
CA ALA A 153 25.00 -9.66 8.84
C ALA A 153 26.29 -10.43 8.53
N ASN A 154 27.23 -9.79 7.81
CA ASN A 154 28.59 -10.27 7.61
C ASN A 154 29.55 -9.16 8.09
N GLY A 155 29.68 -9.00 9.42
CA GLY A 155 30.53 -7.95 9.98
C GLY A 155 30.04 -6.53 9.60
N PHE A 156 30.94 -5.70 9.05
CA PHE A 156 30.58 -4.33 8.60
C PHE A 156 29.68 -4.29 7.35
N THR A 157 29.45 -5.41 6.70
CA THR A 157 28.57 -5.52 5.52
C THR A 157 27.35 -6.34 5.86
N ALA A 158 26.38 -5.74 6.54
CA ALA A 158 25.06 -6.33 6.61
C ALA A 158 24.41 -6.19 5.21
N ILE A 159 24.10 -7.29 4.57
CA ILE A 159 23.41 -7.33 3.27
C ILE A 159 21.97 -7.66 3.57
N GLY A 160 21.07 -6.72 3.23
CA GLY A 160 19.65 -7.08 3.13
C GLY A 160 19.52 -8.09 2.01
N THR A 161 19.13 -9.30 2.33
CA THR A 161 18.72 -10.27 1.32
C THR A 161 17.22 -10.44 1.41
N PRO A 162 16.50 -10.48 0.31
CA PRO A 162 15.21 -11.16 0.31
C PRO A 162 15.44 -12.57 0.87
N SER A 163 14.51 -13.12 1.61
CA SER A 163 14.59 -14.52 2.08
C SER A 163 14.69 -15.52 0.91
N SER A 164 14.17 -15.17 -0.24
CA SER A 164 14.54 -15.66 -1.56
C SER A 164 15.55 -14.70 -2.18
N THR A 165 16.55 -15.18 -2.87
CA THR A 165 17.70 -14.46 -3.43
C THR A 165 17.36 -13.26 -4.32
N ASN A 166 16.09 -13.07 -4.64
CA ASN A 166 15.55 -11.98 -5.44
C ASN A 166 14.25 -11.47 -4.79
N ILE A 167 13.95 -10.16 -4.92
CA ILE A 167 12.57 -9.69 -4.95
C ILE A 167 12.01 -10.23 -6.27
N SER A 168 11.93 -11.52 -6.39
CA SER A 168 11.61 -12.19 -7.65
C SER A 168 10.15 -12.65 -7.65
N LYS A 169 9.67 -12.98 -8.83
CA LYS A 169 8.34 -13.58 -9.05
C LYS A 169 8.12 -14.89 -8.27
N GLU A 170 9.19 -15.48 -7.77
CA GLU A 170 9.20 -16.81 -7.16
C GLU A 170 9.26 -16.84 -5.63
N GLY A 171 9.33 -15.67 -4.95
CA GLY A 171 9.36 -15.58 -3.49
C GLY A 171 8.00 -15.26 -2.89
N ASP A 172 7.94 -15.22 -1.55
CA ASP A 172 6.76 -14.82 -0.79
C ASP A 172 6.41 -13.32 -0.88
N CYS A 173 7.01 -12.61 -1.85
CA CYS A 173 6.78 -11.18 -2.08
C CYS A 173 5.43 -10.96 -2.76
N GLU A 174 4.52 -10.28 -2.05
CA GLU A 174 3.18 -9.93 -2.55
C GLU A 174 3.17 -8.64 -3.40
N LEU A 175 4.32 -8.04 -3.71
CA LEU A 175 4.44 -6.77 -4.44
C LEU A 175 3.54 -5.65 -3.86
N CYS A 176 3.46 -5.54 -2.54
CA CYS A 176 2.62 -4.54 -1.87
C CYS A 176 3.20 -3.11 -1.86
N GLY A 177 4.52 -2.96 -2.11
CA GLY A 177 5.21 -1.67 -2.13
C GLY A 177 5.49 -1.02 -0.78
N GLN A 178 5.08 -1.60 0.36
CA GLN A 178 5.29 -1.01 1.68
C GLN A 178 6.78 -0.81 2.03
N CYS A 179 7.67 -1.64 1.49
CA CYS A 179 9.11 -1.50 1.66
C CYS A 179 9.67 -0.20 1.02
N ILE A 180 9.05 0.27 -0.08
CA ILE A 180 9.37 1.56 -0.72
C ILE A 180 9.00 2.70 0.23
N ASP A 181 7.78 2.65 0.79
CA ASP A 181 7.27 3.70 1.69
C ASP A 181 8.03 3.73 3.01
N ALA A 182 8.45 2.56 3.49
CA ALA A 182 9.27 2.43 4.68
C ALA A 182 10.71 2.94 4.48
N CYS A 183 11.25 2.92 3.26
CA CYS A 183 12.63 3.30 3.00
C CYS A 183 12.87 4.81 3.22
N PRO A 184 13.74 5.21 4.18
CA PRO A 184 14.00 6.62 4.47
C PRO A 184 14.90 7.28 3.44
N VAL A 185 15.50 6.51 2.54
CA VAL A 185 16.44 6.92 1.48
C VAL A 185 16.01 6.36 0.12
N GLY A 186 16.81 6.56 -0.92
CA GLY A 186 16.53 6.12 -2.28
C GLY A 186 16.93 4.67 -2.60
N ALA A 187 17.07 3.79 -1.60
CA ALA A 187 17.50 2.42 -1.83
C ALA A 187 16.40 1.51 -2.43
N LEU A 188 15.14 1.76 -2.08
CA LEU A 188 13.99 1.04 -2.65
C LEU A 188 13.09 2.04 -3.35
N GLN A 189 12.81 1.80 -4.63
CA GLN A 189 12.07 2.70 -5.48
C GLN A 189 11.14 1.94 -6.42
N GLU A 190 10.10 2.62 -6.87
CA GLU A 190 9.22 2.14 -7.92
C GLU A 190 9.86 2.44 -9.28
N LEU A 191 10.05 1.41 -10.12
CA LEU A 191 10.67 1.56 -11.44
C LEU A 191 9.90 2.49 -12.37
N SER A 192 8.58 2.43 -12.32
CA SER A 192 7.72 3.21 -13.20
C SER A 192 7.81 4.73 -12.97
N VAL A 193 8.32 5.17 -11.81
CA VAL A 193 8.46 6.61 -11.46
C VAL A 193 9.78 7.19 -11.92
N LYS A 194 10.77 6.35 -12.17
CA LYS A 194 12.13 6.78 -12.51
C LYS A 194 12.14 7.70 -13.73
N GLY A 195 12.73 8.89 -13.58
CA GLY A 195 12.82 9.92 -14.62
C GLY A 195 11.53 10.70 -14.91
N LYS A 196 10.40 10.42 -14.22
CA LYS A 196 9.13 11.12 -14.49
C LYS A 196 8.97 12.44 -13.74
N GLY A 197 9.79 12.71 -12.75
CA GLY A 197 9.76 13.96 -11.99
C GLY A 197 10.24 13.84 -10.57
N ARG A 198 10.29 14.95 -9.87
CA ARG A 198 10.71 15.05 -8.47
C ARG A 198 9.51 15.05 -7.52
N PRO A 199 9.64 14.58 -6.27
CA PRO A 199 8.53 14.50 -5.31
C PRO A 199 7.72 15.80 -5.14
N TRP A 200 8.38 16.95 -5.24
CA TRP A 200 7.74 18.28 -5.12
C TRP A 200 7.00 18.75 -6.40
N GLN A 201 7.15 18.04 -7.50
CA GLN A 201 6.47 18.33 -8.78
C GLN A 201 5.15 17.58 -8.91
N PHE A 202 4.85 16.67 -7.98
CA PHE A 202 3.64 15.86 -8.03
C PHE A 202 2.53 16.48 -7.21
N GLU A 203 1.40 16.72 -7.85
CA GLU A 203 0.14 17.00 -7.18
C GLU A 203 -0.43 15.71 -6.59
N LYS A 204 -0.91 15.77 -5.34
CA LYS A 204 -1.48 14.62 -4.63
C LYS A 204 -2.98 14.74 -4.52
N THR A 205 -3.70 13.85 -5.18
CA THR A 205 -5.16 13.77 -5.10
C THR A 205 -5.58 12.51 -4.35
N ARG A 206 -6.26 12.68 -3.21
CA ARG A 206 -6.79 11.55 -2.44
C ARG A 206 -7.97 10.93 -3.17
N THR A 207 -7.99 9.60 -3.25
CA THR A 207 -9.07 8.84 -3.88
C THR A 207 -9.25 7.48 -3.23
N THR A 208 -10.28 6.76 -3.67
CA THR A 208 -10.57 5.39 -3.27
C THR A 208 -10.18 4.43 -4.38
N CYS A 209 -9.57 3.30 -4.01
CA CYS A 209 -9.20 2.24 -4.94
C CYS A 209 -10.45 1.63 -5.61
N THR A 210 -10.40 1.48 -6.91
CA THR A 210 -11.52 0.96 -7.73
C THR A 210 -11.46 -0.55 -7.98
N TYR A 211 -10.45 -1.27 -7.47
CA TYR A 211 -10.24 -2.67 -7.81
C TYR A 211 -11.15 -3.66 -7.09
N CYS A 212 -11.33 -3.52 -5.79
CA CYS A 212 -12.21 -4.41 -5.03
C CYS A 212 -13.04 -3.65 -3.99
N GLY A 213 -14.02 -4.31 -3.40
CA GLY A 213 -14.95 -3.72 -2.44
C GLY A 213 -14.35 -3.34 -1.08
N THR A 214 -13.06 -3.59 -0.84
CA THR A 214 -12.39 -3.19 0.40
C THR A 214 -12.34 -1.66 0.57
N GLY A 215 -12.26 -0.88 -0.54
CA GLY A 215 -12.34 0.58 -0.49
C GLY A 215 -11.10 1.27 0.12
N CYS A 216 -9.91 0.72 -0.10
CA CYS A 216 -8.66 1.34 0.35
C CYS A 216 -8.50 2.75 -0.20
N ASN A 217 -8.02 3.69 0.64
CA ASN A 217 -7.68 5.04 0.21
C ASN A 217 -6.18 5.16 -0.08
N TYR A 218 -5.86 6.03 -1.02
CA TYR A 218 -4.49 6.36 -1.39
C TYR A 218 -4.44 7.73 -2.09
N PHE A 219 -3.23 8.23 -2.35
CA PHE A 219 -3.02 9.41 -3.18
C PHE A 219 -2.57 9.01 -4.58
N LEU A 220 -3.23 9.58 -5.59
CA LEU A 220 -2.69 9.66 -6.93
C LEU A 220 -1.65 10.76 -6.95
N ASN A 221 -0.43 10.45 -7.36
CA ASN A 221 0.61 11.43 -7.63
C ASN A 221 0.54 11.79 -9.11
N VAL A 222 0.14 13.02 -9.41
CA VAL A 222 -0.17 13.50 -10.75
C VAL A 222 0.85 14.55 -11.19
N LYS A 223 1.30 14.47 -12.43
CA LYS A 223 2.10 15.49 -13.08
C LYS A 223 1.64 15.63 -14.54
N ASP A 224 1.47 16.86 -15.00
CA ASP A 224 1.02 17.16 -16.37
C ASP A 224 -0.25 16.36 -16.76
N ASN A 225 -1.22 16.33 -15.86
CA ASN A 225 -2.49 15.59 -15.99
C ASN A 225 -2.32 14.07 -16.21
N LYS A 226 -1.18 13.49 -15.81
CA LYS A 226 -0.93 12.05 -15.87
C LYS A 226 -0.66 11.49 -14.48
N VAL A 227 -1.26 10.36 -14.17
CA VAL A 227 -0.94 9.61 -12.97
C VAL A 227 0.45 9.00 -13.14
N VAL A 228 1.36 9.40 -12.27
CA VAL A 228 2.77 8.97 -12.29
C VAL A 228 3.01 7.81 -11.34
N SER A 229 2.36 7.85 -10.16
CA SER A 229 2.48 6.81 -9.14
C SER A 229 1.32 6.89 -8.15
N ILE A 230 1.27 5.89 -7.28
CA ILE A 230 0.37 5.87 -6.13
C ILE A 230 1.19 5.89 -4.84
N SER A 231 0.79 6.73 -3.88
CA SER A 231 1.35 6.72 -2.53
C SER A 231 0.27 6.43 -1.48
N PRO A 232 0.62 5.73 -0.39
CA PRO A 232 -0.35 5.37 0.64
C PRO A 232 -0.81 6.61 1.43
N THR A 233 -1.98 6.48 2.06
CA THR A 233 -2.38 7.32 3.19
C THR A 233 -2.32 6.49 4.48
N PHE A 234 -2.05 7.13 5.61
CA PHE A 234 -1.93 6.47 6.91
C PHE A 234 -3.08 6.82 7.87
N ASP A 235 -4.04 7.59 7.38
CA ASP A 235 -5.23 8.06 8.10
C ASP A 235 -6.55 7.48 7.55
N ALA A 236 -6.46 6.45 6.70
CA ALA A 236 -7.63 5.80 6.15
C ALA A 236 -8.17 4.72 7.10
N PRO A 237 -9.49 4.65 7.31
CA PRO A 237 -10.08 3.67 8.24
C PRO A 237 -9.91 2.23 7.78
N VAL A 238 -9.78 1.98 6.49
CA VAL A 238 -9.68 0.63 5.93
C VAL A 238 -8.24 0.14 5.88
N ASN A 239 -7.32 0.97 5.42
CA ASN A 239 -5.89 0.66 5.28
C ASN A 239 -5.02 1.60 6.12
N ASP A 240 -5.33 1.67 7.40
CA ASP A 240 -4.79 2.52 8.46
C ASP A 240 -3.26 2.51 8.59
N LYS A 241 -2.60 1.40 8.22
CA LYS A 241 -1.14 1.26 8.21
C LYS A 241 -0.49 1.64 6.86
N GLY A 242 -1.25 2.31 5.97
CA GLY A 242 -0.79 2.61 4.61
C GLY A 242 -0.69 1.38 3.72
N SER A 243 -1.27 0.26 4.13
CA SER A 243 -1.18 -1.00 3.40
C SER A 243 -1.97 -0.94 2.09
N LEU A 244 -1.33 -1.36 1.01
CA LEU A 244 -1.95 -1.52 -0.31
C LEU A 244 -1.57 -2.89 -0.88
N CYS A 245 -2.42 -3.46 -1.72
CA CYS A 245 -2.06 -4.64 -2.49
C CYS A 245 -1.39 -4.25 -3.81
N VAL A 246 -0.84 -5.22 -4.53
CA VAL A 246 -0.17 -5.00 -5.82
C VAL A 246 -1.04 -4.21 -6.81
N LYS A 247 -2.34 -4.51 -6.91
CA LYS A 247 -3.26 -3.81 -7.82
C LYS A 247 -3.46 -2.36 -7.41
N GLY A 248 -3.74 -2.11 -6.13
CA GLY A 248 -3.95 -0.77 -5.60
C GLY A 248 -2.70 0.09 -5.65
N ARG A 249 -1.51 -0.52 -5.54
CA ARG A 249 -0.23 0.20 -5.55
C ARG A 249 0.31 0.46 -6.94
N PHE A 250 0.27 -0.51 -7.83
CA PHE A 250 0.96 -0.46 -9.12
C PHE A 250 0.03 -0.60 -10.33
N GLY A 251 -1.25 -0.89 -10.12
CA GLY A 251 -2.20 -1.17 -11.18
C GLY A 251 -2.84 0.06 -11.84
N TYR A 252 -2.17 1.21 -11.92
CA TYR A 252 -2.72 2.46 -12.46
C TYR A 252 -2.41 2.71 -13.94
N GLU A 253 -1.52 1.94 -14.55
CA GLU A 253 -1.08 2.17 -15.94
C GLU A 253 -2.22 2.09 -16.96
N HIS A 254 -3.28 1.33 -16.66
CA HIS A 254 -4.46 1.22 -17.52
C HIS A 254 -5.15 2.57 -17.77
N ILE A 255 -4.98 3.56 -16.87
CA ILE A 255 -5.60 4.88 -16.99
C ILE A 255 -5.11 5.61 -18.26
N HIS A 256 -3.83 5.45 -18.58
CA HIS A 256 -3.18 6.14 -19.70
C HIS A 256 -2.64 5.15 -20.75
N HIS A 257 -3.12 3.90 -20.75
CA HIS A 257 -2.64 2.89 -21.70
C HIS A 257 -3.05 3.28 -23.13
N LYS A 258 -2.16 3.05 -24.10
CA LYS A 258 -2.40 3.40 -25.51
C LYS A 258 -3.61 2.69 -26.13
N ASP A 259 -3.93 1.50 -25.65
CA ASP A 259 -5.07 0.71 -26.14
C ASP A 259 -6.39 1.07 -25.44
N ARG A 260 -6.38 2.08 -24.54
CA ARG A 260 -7.61 2.54 -23.90
C ARG A 260 -8.52 3.21 -24.93
N ILE A 261 -9.77 2.75 -24.98
CA ILE A 261 -10.80 3.38 -25.82
C ILE A 261 -11.13 4.74 -25.20
N THR A 262 -10.89 5.81 -25.96
CA THR A 262 -11.09 7.21 -25.54
C THR A 262 -12.23 7.90 -26.27
N THR A 263 -12.73 7.28 -27.36
CA THR A 263 -13.83 7.78 -28.18
C THR A 263 -14.86 6.66 -28.38
N PRO A 264 -16.14 6.98 -28.58
CA PRO A 264 -17.15 5.97 -28.97
C PRO A 264 -16.73 5.26 -30.25
N LEU A 265 -17.11 3.97 -30.35
CA LEU A 265 -16.88 3.17 -31.55
C LEU A 265 -18.22 2.70 -32.08
N ILE A 266 -18.49 2.96 -33.36
CA ILE A 266 -19.70 2.50 -34.05
C ILE A 266 -19.32 1.51 -35.14
N ARG A 267 -20.11 0.45 -35.30
CA ARG A 267 -19.90 -0.54 -36.35
C ARG A 267 -20.42 -0.04 -37.69
N LYS A 268 -19.50 0.25 -38.61
CA LYS A 268 -19.80 0.61 -40.01
C LYS A 268 -19.18 -0.45 -40.93
N ASN A 269 -19.95 -1.00 -41.84
CA ASN A 269 -19.51 -2.04 -42.80
C ASN A 269 -18.77 -3.23 -42.12
N GLY A 270 -19.24 -3.65 -40.93
CA GLY A 270 -18.66 -4.76 -40.19
C GLY A 270 -17.45 -4.43 -39.32
N LYS A 271 -16.85 -3.24 -39.43
CA LYS A 271 -15.70 -2.77 -38.63
C LYS A 271 -16.13 -1.71 -37.61
N LEU A 272 -15.46 -1.70 -36.45
CA LEU A 272 -15.63 -0.64 -35.47
C LEU A 272 -14.79 0.57 -35.92
N GLU A 273 -15.45 1.73 -36.02
CA GLU A 273 -14.84 3.01 -36.40
C GLU A 273 -15.12 4.05 -35.32
N GLU A 274 -14.21 4.99 -35.14
CA GLU A 274 -14.37 6.10 -34.19
C GLU A 274 -15.56 6.98 -34.60
N ALA A 275 -16.31 7.43 -33.61
CA ALA A 275 -17.47 8.30 -33.76
C ALA A 275 -17.48 9.37 -32.66
N SER A 276 -18.23 10.45 -32.91
CA SER A 276 -18.52 11.43 -31.85
C SER A 276 -19.54 10.90 -30.83
N TRP A 277 -19.54 11.49 -29.64
CA TRP A 277 -20.56 11.19 -28.64
C TRP A 277 -21.97 11.47 -29.13
N ASP A 278 -22.18 12.57 -29.87
CA ASP A 278 -23.48 12.93 -30.42
C ASP A 278 -23.98 11.91 -31.46
N GLU A 279 -23.08 11.43 -32.32
CA GLU A 279 -23.39 10.37 -33.28
C GLU A 279 -23.77 9.07 -32.55
N ALA A 280 -22.99 8.68 -31.55
CA ALA A 280 -23.24 7.44 -30.80
C ALA A 280 -24.54 7.49 -29.99
N ILE A 281 -24.80 8.60 -29.29
CA ILE A 281 -26.02 8.78 -28.49
C ILE A 281 -27.26 8.85 -29.41
N SER A 282 -27.17 9.55 -30.53
CA SER A 282 -28.27 9.63 -31.50
C SER A 282 -28.63 8.26 -32.06
N LEU A 283 -27.62 7.46 -32.42
CA LEU A 283 -27.83 6.09 -32.90
C LEU A 283 -28.50 5.21 -31.83
N ILE A 284 -28.05 5.29 -30.56
CA ILE A 284 -28.65 4.54 -29.44
C ILE A 284 -30.10 4.97 -29.26
N ALA A 285 -30.39 6.27 -29.23
CA ALA A 285 -31.73 6.80 -29.05
C ALA A 285 -32.68 6.36 -30.16
N GLU A 286 -32.23 6.42 -31.42
CA GLU A 286 -32.98 5.95 -32.60
C GLU A 286 -33.30 4.45 -32.46
N LYS A 287 -32.29 3.62 -32.23
CA LYS A 287 -32.46 2.16 -32.14
C LYS A 287 -33.32 1.74 -30.97
N PHE A 288 -33.16 2.32 -29.80
CA PHE A 288 -33.99 2.03 -28.64
C PHE A 288 -35.42 2.43 -28.86
N THR A 289 -35.68 3.56 -29.52
CA THR A 289 -37.03 4.02 -29.86
C THR A 289 -37.69 3.09 -30.90
N GLU A 290 -36.96 2.70 -31.93
CA GLU A 290 -37.43 1.75 -32.96
C GLU A 290 -37.81 0.40 -32.34
N ILE A 291 -36.90 -0.19 -31.54
CA ILE A 291 -37.11 -1.50 -30.90
C ILE A 291 -38.29 -1.44 -29.92
N LYS A 292 -38.35 -0.40 -29.08
CA LYS A 292 -39.46 -0.19 -28.15
C LYS A 292 -40.78 -0.06 -28.87
N LYS A 293 -40.83 0.68 -29.96
CA LYS A 293 -42.08 0.84 -30.76
C LYS A 293 -42.50 -0.46 -31.41
N LYS A 294 -41.58 -1.29 -31.86
CA LYS A 294 -41.86 -2.54 -32.57
C LYS A 294 -42.18 -3.72 -31.65
N HIS A 295 -41.48 -3.80 -30.52
CA HIS A 295 -41.50 -5.00 -29.67
C HIS A 295 -41.90 -4.72 -28.19
N GLY A 296 -42.19 -3.47 -27.85
CA GLY A 296 -42.53 -3.05 -26.50
C GLY A 296 -41.29 -2.73 -25.64
N PRO A 297 -41.47 -2.08 -24.48
CA PRO A 297 -40.39 -1.63 -23.63
C PRO A 297 -39.54 -2.78 -23.03
N ASP A 298 -40.16 -3.94 -22.77
CA ASP A 298 -39.48 -5.10 -22.18
C ASP A 298 -38.57 -5.84 -23.16
N SER A 299 -38.49 -5.41 -24.42
CA SER A 299 -37.47 -5.85 -25.36
C SER A 299 -36.08 -5.21 -25.11
N LEU A 300 -36.03 -4.22 -24.22
CA LEU A 300 -34.78 -3.56 -23.80
C LEU A 300 -34.31 -4.12 -22.46
N GLY A 301 -33.01 -4.35 -22.33
CA GLY A 301 -32.37 -4.79 -21.10
C GLY A 301 -31.16 -3.92 -20.77
N PHE A 302 -30.95 -3.66 -19.48
CA PHE A 302 -29.89 -2.78 -18.97
C PHE A 302 -29.07 -3.53 -17.93
N LEU A 303 -27.75 -3.64 -18.16
CA LEU A 303 -26.80 -4.29 -17.26
C LEU A 303 -25.77 -3.29 -16.78
N SER A 304 -25.71 -3.10 -15.48
CA SER A 304 -24.76 -2.22 -14.80
C SER A 304 -23.65 -3.00 -14.10
N SER A 305 -22.74 -2.30 -13.46
CA SER A 305 -21.55 -2.87 -12.83
C SER A 305 -21.26 -2.23 -11.47
N SER A 306 -20.69 -3.02 -10.55
CA SER A 306 -20.09 -2.53 -9.30
C SER A 306 -18.81 -1.70 -9.52
N ARG A 307 -18.32 -1.60 -10.76
CA ARG A 307 -17.21 -0.74 -11.16
C ARG A 307 -17.62 0.68 -11.50
N CYS A 308 -18.92 0.92 -11.59
CA CYS A 308 -19.49 2.25 -11.78
C CYS A 308 -19.70 2.94 -10.44
N THR A 309 -19.75 4.29 -10.45
CA THR A 309 -20.10 5.07 -9.27
C THR A 309 -21.58 4.88 -8.90
N ASN A 310 -21.96 5.29 -7.70
CA ASN A 310 -23.37 5.25 -7.27
C ASN A 310 -24.24 6.13 -8.18
N GLU A 311 -23.73 7.29 -8.58
CA GLU A 311 -24.40 8.24 -9.47
C GLU A 311 -24.63 7.65 -10.86
N GLU A 312 -23.63 6.97 -11.42
CA GLU A 312 -23.76 6.28 -12.71
C GLU A 312 -24.81 5.16 -12.64
N ASN A 313 -24.79 4.32 -11.60
CA ASN A 313 -25.77 3.27 -11.38
C ASN A 313 -27.19 3.85 -11.24
N TYR A 314 -27.35 4.95 -10.50
CA TYR A 314 -28.63 5.63 -10.33
C TYR A 314 -29.16 6.17 -11.65
N ILE A 315 -28.35 6.91 -12.42
CA ILE A 315 -28.76 7.48 -13.72
C ILE A 315 -29.08 6.37 -14.71
N PHE A 316 -28.30 5.29 -14.71
CA PHE A 316 -28.54 4.16 -15.61
C PHE A 316 -29.86 3.44 -15.30
N GLN A 317 -30.17 3.21 -14.02
CA GLN A 317 -31.47 2.69 -13.61
C GLN A 317 -32.60 3.65 -13.99
N LYS A 318 -32.42 4.97 -13.77
CA LYS A 318 -33.39 6.00 -14.17
C LYS A 318 -33.68 5.93 -15.67
N LEU A 319 -32.64 5.78 -16.50
CA LEU A 319 -32.81 5.61 -17.95
C LEU A 319 -33.68 4.39 -18.28
N ALA A 320 -33.41 3.23 -17.66
CA ALA A 320 -34.21 2.02 -17.87
C ALA A 320 -35.71 2.26 -17.54
N ARG A 321 -35.97 2.93 -16.40
CA ARG A 321 -37.36 3.29 -16.00
C ARG A 321 -38.02 4.26 -16.98
N MET A 322 -37.30 5.25 -17.48
CA MET A 322 -37.77 6.18 -18.50
C MET A 322 -38.08 5.49 -19.84
N MET A 323 -37.33 4.45 -20.17
CA MET A 323 -37.64 3.59 -21.33
C MET A 323 -38.85 2.70 -21.11
N GLY A 324 -39.39 2.63 -19.88
CA GLY A 324 -40.63 1.91 -19.52
C GLY A 324 -40.42 0.44 -19.18
N THR A 325 -39.19 0.02 -18.85
CA THR A 325 -38.92 -1.38 -18.49
C THR A 325 -38.35 -1.50 -17.09
N ASN A 326 -38.55 -2.67 -16.47
CA ASN A 326 -37.90 -3.13 -15.25
C ASN A 326 -36.70 -4.05 -15.51
N ASN A 327 -36.33 -4.29 -16.74
CA ASN A 327 -35.21 -5.15 -17.14
C ASN A 327 -33.89 -4.44 -16.90
N VAL A 328 -33.57 -4.18 -15.63
CA VAL A 328 -32.31 -3.60 -15.20
C VAL A 328 -31.70 -4.43 -14.07
N ASP A 329 -30.47 -4.81 -14.23
CA ASP A 329 -29.74 -5.59 -13.24
C ASP A 329 -28.27 -5.15 -13.13
N ASN A 330 -27.56 -5.72 -12.16
CA ASN A 330 -26.16 -5.41 -11.84
C ASN A 330 -25.39 -6.71 -11.62
N CYS A 331 -24.07 -6.68 -11.79
CA CYS A 331 -23.22 -7.84 -11.55
C CYS A 331 -23.38 -8.44 -10.13
N ALA A 332 -23.86 -7.67 -9.16
CA ALA A 332 -24.17 -8.11 -7.80
C ALA A 332 -25.18 -9.29 -7.77
N ARG A 333 -26.03 -9.43 -8.79
CA ARG A 333 -27.02 -10.53 -8.91
C ARG A 333 -26.36 -11.90 -8.81
N VAL A 334 -25.24 -12.09 -9.47
CA VAL A 334 -24.51 -13.37 -9.47
C VAL A 334 -23.39 -13.37 -8.42
N CYS A 335 -22.87 -12.19 -8.07
CA CYS A 335 -21.73 -12.06 -7.17
C CYS A 335 -22.10 -12.37 -5.71
N HIS A 336 -23.13 -11.69 -5.16
CA HIS A 336 -23.44 -11.76 -3.73
C HIS A 336 -24.96 -11.63 -3.38
N SER A 337 -25.85 -11.85 -4.31
CA SER A 337 -27.30 -11.72 -4.04
C SER A 337 -27.76 -12.67 -2.93
N ALA A 338 -27.21 -13.88 -2.86
CA ALA A 338 -27.49 -14.82 -1.77
C ALA A 338 -27.03 -14.25 -0.41
N SER A 339 -25.83 -13.65 -0.35
CA SER A 339 -25.32 -12.99 0.85
C SER A 339 -26.16 -11.79 1.25
N VAL A 340 -26.58 -10.96 0.27
CA VAL A 340 -27.48 -9.81 0.52
C VAL A 340 -28.79 -10.29 1.13
N SER A 341 -29.40 -11.33 0.56
CA SER A 341 -30.67 -11.87 1.06
C SER A 341 -30.52 -12.47 2.46
N GLY A 342 -29.45 -13.22 2.70
CA GLY A 342 -29.16 -13.80 4.01
C GLY A 342 -28.91 -12.72 5.08
N LEU A 343 -28.08 -11.74 4.80
CA LEU A 343 -27.82 -10.62 5.70
C LEU A 343 -29.09 -9.79 5.97
N ALA A 344 -29.88 -9.51 4.93
CA ALA A 344 -31.12 -8.77 5.09
C ALA A 344 -32.13 -9.53 5.97
N ALA A 345 -32.24 -10.85 5.81
CA ALA A 345 -33.12 -11.68 6.62
C ALA A 345 -32.68 -11.74 8.11
N CYS A 346 -31.37 -11.80 8.37
CA CYS A 346 -30.84 -11.93 9.73
C CYS A 346 -30.66 -10.59 10.45
N TYR A 347 -30.24 -9.54 9.71
CA TYR A 347 -29.80 -8.25 10.29
C TYR A 347 -30.57 -7.04 9.74
N GLY A 348 -31.52 -7.24 8.83
CA GLY A 348 -32.32 -6.16 8.23
C GLY A 348 -31.59 -5.34 7.16
N SER A 349 -30.34 -5.65 6.86
CA SER A 349 -29.53 -4.96 5.83
C SER A 349 -28.66 -5.94 5.06
N GLY A 350 -28.55 -5.77 3.76
CA GLY A 350 -27.68 -6.56 2.89
C GLY A 350 -26.19 -6.17 2.92
N ALA A 351 -25.79 -5.33 3.87
CA ALA A 351 -24.41 -4.87 4.02
C ALA A 351 -23.75 -5.46 5.29
N ALA A 352 -22.42 -5.42 5.33
CA ALA A 352 -21.66 -5.84 6.50
C ALA A 352 -22.02 -5.00 7.73
N THR A 353 -22.21 -5.66 8.88
CA THR A 353 -22.60 -5.02 10.15
C THR A 353 -21.38 -4.58 10.98
N ASN A 354 -20.19 -5.08 10.66
CA ASN A 354 -18.95 -4.86 11.40
C ASN A 354 -17.93 -4.06 10.59
N SER A 355 -17.06 -3.31 11.27
CA SER A 355 -15.93 -2.68 10.63
C SER A 355 -14.80 -3.69 10.38
N PHE A 356 -13.91 -3.37 9.45
CA PHE A 356 -12.74 -4.24 9.19
C PHE A 356 -11.78 -4.32 10.37
N ASP A 357 -11.74 -3.32 11.26
CA ASP A 357 -10.84 -3.33 12.42
C ASP A 357 -11.28 -4.35 13.48
N GLN A 358 -12.59 -4.58 13.59
CA GLN A 358 -13.14 -5.60 14.51
C GLN A 358 -12.67 -7.02 14.19
N ILE A 359 -12.18 -7.27 12.97
CA ILE A 359 -11.55 -8.56 12.64
C ILE A 359 -10.31 -8.81 13.51
N ARG A 360 -9.58 -7.76 13.90
CA ARG A 360 -8.37 -7.88 14.72
C ARG A 360 -8.66 -8.19 16.20
N ASP A 361 -9.87 -7.86 16.64
CA ASP A 361 -10.28 -7.89 18.06
C ASP A 361 -11.18 -9.10 18.38
N THR A 362 -11.28 -10.07 17.47
CA THR A 362 -12.11 -11.26 17.65
C THR A 362 -11.33 -12.46 18.16
N ASP A 363 -11.97 -13.29 18.97
CA ASP A 363 -11.38 -14.53 19.49
C ASP A 363 -11.48 -15.68 18.50
N LEU A 364 -12.51 -15.68 17.64
CA LEU A 364 -12.77 -16.71 16.64
C LEU A 364 -13.26 -16.10 15.32
N LEU A 365 -12.66 -16.53 14.21
CA LEU A 365 -13.08 -16.21 12.85
C LEU A 365 -13.59 -17.46 12.15
N LEU A 366 -14.78 -17.37 11.55
CA LEU A 366 -15.27 -18.32 10.55
C LEU A 366 -15.22 -17.66 9.17
N VAL A 367 -14.43 -18.24 8.27
CA VAL A 367 -14.34 -17.81 6.87
C VAL A 367 -14.86 -18.94 5.99
N ILE A 368 -15.95 -18.69 5.26
CA ILE A 368 -16.61 -19.72 4.43
C ILE A 368 -16.83 -19.22 3.02
N GLY A 369 -16.44 -20.02 2.01
CA GLY A 369 -16.61 -19.71 0.60
C GLY A 369 -15.87 -18.45 0.12
N ALA A 370 -14.79 -18.05 0.81
CA ALA A 370 -14.04 -16.83 0.53
C ALA A 370 -12.53 -17.04 0.69
N ASN A 371 -11.75 -16.43 -0.20
CA ASN A 371 -10.30 -16.36 -0.09
C ASN A 371 -9.83 -14.89 -0.03
N PRO A 372 -9.87 -14.24 1.16
CA PRO A 372 -9.49 -12.84 1.33
C PRO A 372 -8.04 -12.54 0.95
N TYR A 373 -7.12 -13.51 1.04
CA TYR A 373 -5.72 -13.30 0.68
C TYR A 373 -5.55 -12.96 -0.81
N GLU A 374 -6.39 -13.51 -1.68
CA GLU A 374 -6.37 -13.24 -3.12
C GLU A 374 -7.37 -12.16 -3.54
N ALA A 375 -8.62 -12.25 -3.05
CA ALA A 375 -9.71 -11.38 -3.50
C ALA A 375 -9.73 -10.01 -2.79
N HIS A 376 -9.34 -9.96 -1.50
CA HIS A 376 -9.38 -8.77 -0.65
C HIS A 376 -8.12 -8.67 0.23
N PRO A 377 -6.91 -8.47 -0.34
CA PRO A 377 -5.65 -8.66 0.38
C PRO A 377 -5.52 -7.82 1.65
N ILE A 378 -6.13 -6.63 1.70
CA ILE A 378 -6.06 -5.77 2.90
C ILE A 378 -6.95 -6.33 4.03
N VAL A 379 -8.09 -6.93 3.71
CA VAL A 379 -8.87 -7.72 4.68
C VAL A 379 -8.06 -8.94 5.12
N GLY A 380 -7.39 -9.60 4.17
CA GLY A 380 -6.47 -10.70 4.46
C GLY A 380 -5.35 -10.33 5.44
N LEU A 381 -4.80 -9.11 5.37
CA LEU A 381 -3.82 -8.61 6.35
C LEU A 381 -4.42 -8.49 7.75
N LYS A 382 -5.65 -8.01 7.88
CA LYS A 382 -6.32 -7.91 9.19
C LYS A 382 -6.57 -9.29 9.79
N ILE A 383 -6.89 -10.28 8.95
CA ILE A 383 -6.99 -11.70 9.38
C ILE A 383 -5.62 -12.25 9.81
N LYS A 384 -4.53 -11.94 9.05
CA LYS A 384 -3.16 -12.31 9.46
C LYS A 384 -2.80 -11.71 10.83
N ASP A 385 -3.15 -10.43 11.04
CA ASP A 385 -2.93 -9.74 12.33
C ASP A 385 -3.72 -10.43 13.45
N ALA A 386 -4.99 -10.78 13.25
CA ALA A 386 -5.84 -11.47 14.20
C ALA A 386 -5.26 -12.84 14.60
N ILE A 387 -4.91 -13.68 13.63
CA ILE A 387 -4.29 -14.99 13.87
C ILE A 387 -2.98 -14.84 14.67
N LYS A 388 -2.14 -13.87 14.32
CA LYS A 388 -0.89 -13.58 15.04
C LYS A 388 -1.14 -13.21 16.50
N ASN A 389 -2.28 -12.59 16.79
CA ASN A 389 -2.69 -12.21 18.15
C ASN A 389 -3.45 -13.31 18.90
N GLY A 390 -3.61 -14.51 18.30
CA GLY A 390 -4.20 -15.68 18.98
C GLY A 390 -5.65 -15.97 18.59
N THR A 391 -6.24 -15.27 17.62
CA THR A 391 -7.57 -15.56 17.10
C THR A 391 -7.60 -16.96 16.48
N GLN A 392 -8.55 -17.79 16.87
CA GLN A 392 -8.80 -19.09 16.27
C GLN A 392 -9.46 -18.93 14.89
N LEU A 393 -9.14 -19.82 13.96
CA LEU A 393 -9.61 -19.74 12.59
C LEU A 393 -10.27 -21.05 12.13
N ILE A 394 -11.52 -20.93 11.68
CA ILE A 394 -12.23 -22.00 10.98
C ILE A 394 -12.40 -21.59 9.53
N VAL A 395 -12.02 -22.44 8.58
CA VAL A 395 -12.18 -22.18 7.14
C VAL A 395 -13.04 -23.26 6.49
N GLY A 396 -14.12 -22.86 5.85
CA GLY A 396 -14.96 -23.71 5.01
C GLY A 396 -14.68 -23.41 3.52
N ASP A 397 -13.90 -24.26 2.85
CA ASP A 397 -13.56 -24.10 1.42
C ASP A 397 -13.26 -25.48 0.80
N PRO A 398 -13.73 -25.78 -0.41
CA PRO A 398 -13.40 -27.03 -1.08
C PRO A 398 -11.91 -27.12 -1.48
N ARG A 399 -11.24 -25.98 -1.58
CA ARG A 399 -9.80 -25.89 -1.89
C ARG A 399 -9.00 -25.62 -0.62
N LYS A 400 -7.84 -26.26 -0.51
CA LYS A 400 -6.87 -25.94 0.54
C LYS A 400 -6.13 -24.63 0.18
N THR A 401 -6.80 -23.49 0.42
CA THR A 401 -6.23 -22.17 0.21
C THR A 401 -5.14 -21.86 1.24
N GLN A 402 -4.31 -20.83 1.02
CA GLN A 402 -3.32 -20.37 2.00
C GLN A 402 -3.95 -20.04 3.37
N LEU A 403 -5.21 -19.59 3.38
CA LEU A 403 -5.94 -19.35 4.63
C LEU A 403 -6.34 -20.67 5.30
N ALA A 404 -6.80 -21.65 4.52
CA ALA A 404 -7.13 -22.99 5.01
C ALA A 404 -5.91 -23.73 5.56
N GLU A 405 -4.71 -23.48 5.03
CA GLU A 405 -3.45 -24.02 5.57
C GLU A 405 -3.12 -23.49 6.98
N LYS A 406 -3.62 -22.31 7.31
CA LYS A 406 -3.41 -21.65 8.63
C LYS A 406 -4.57 -21.85 9.59
N ALA A 407 -5.65 -22.52 9.15
CA ALA A 407 -6.84 -22.72 9.97
C ALA A 407 -6.61 -23.76 11.05
N ASP A 408 -7.15 -23.51 12.25
CA ASP A 408 -7.25 -24.51 13.32
C ASP A 408 -8.20 -25.65 12.91
N VAL A 409 -9.26 -25.30 12.16
CA VAL A 409 -10.20 -26.28 11.58
C VAL A 409 -10.45 -25.93 10.11
N TRP A 410 -10.15 -26.85 9.22
CA TRP A 410 -10.52 -26.74 7.81
C TRP A 410 -11.67 -27.70 7.48
N LEU A 411 -12.80 -27.11 7.12
CA LEU A 411 -13.97 -27.84 6.65
C LEU A 411 -13.86 -27.97 5.13
N ASN A 412 -13.41 -29.13 4.68
CA ASN A 412 -13.29 -29.44 3.24
C ASN A 412 -14.69 -29.75 2.69
N LEU A 413 -15.34 -28.73 2.14
CA LEU A 413 -16.69 -28.83 1.60
C LEU A 413 -16.66 -29.55 0.22
N ILE A 414 -17.65 -30.40 -0.02
CA ILE A 414 -17.89 -30.97 -1.34
C ILE A 414 -18.74 -29.96 -2.13
N PRO A 415 -18.29 -29.51 -3.32
CA PRO A 415 -19.07 -28.60 -4.17
C PRO A 415 -20.39 -29.25 -4.62
N GLY A 416 -21.51 -28.49 -4.58
CA GLY A 416 -22.84 -28.92 -5.04
C GLY A 416 -23.88 -29.16 -3.97
#